data_0738d965ebc5af754c7ecb114a67c9fd
#
_entry.id   0738d965ebc5af754c7ecb114a67c9fd
#
_cell.length_a   1.000
_cell.length_b   1.000
_cell.length_c   1.000
_cell.angle_alpha   90.00
_cell.angle_beta   90.00
_cell.angle_gamma   90.00
#
_symmetry.space_group_name_H-M   'P 1'
#
loop_
_entity.id
_entity.type
_entity.pdbx_description
1 polymer ?
#
loop_
_entity_poly.entity_id
_entity_poly.type
_entity_poly.pdbx_seq_one_letter_code
_entity_poly.pdbx_strand_id
1 'polypeptide(L)'
;MKHPSAYLDWYVRVKEVKYDFRSSGLAFFRHNLDLGEVDLSANYPHGNPEITELLARRYRVQPENVFISSEGASGQNARIIRLLAESERGKSEAIVEYPAYEPLLRLVQEHFPKLKRLERIPEEGYGLDADKLRGIVSQKTGLLVLTNPHAPSGAISSSGELKEICDVASEFGFPVICDEIYAEFDRRAVPTIFSVDPEHSIVTTSFTKAYGLGGLKLGTALAGRELVDELYKDVLNTVGNSPNLVQMAAAKLLKNDKESMENHKEKWIRLKHETEEWLKHRGLEYFPNTAGVTYWVKLPIEDTYKWVNEHAMPTCSLASVPGAFFLFKNGYELAKSNMIRLGLGTVNPDKSNLSQALEVLEEAIDTWVAK
;
A
#
# COMPACT_ATOMS: atom_id res chain seq x y z
N MET A 1 1.68 -12.68 -16.42
CA MET A 1 2.75 -11.95 -15.70
C MET A 1 4.02 -12.76 -15.83
N LYS A 2 5.07 -12.18 -16.42
CA LYS A 2 6.39 -12.83 -16.57
C LYS A 2 7.12 -12.89 -15.22
N HIS A 3 6.74 -12.02 -14.31
CA HIS A 3 7.41 -11.78 -13.03
C HIS A 3 6.41 -11.90 -11.87
N PRO A 4 6.02 -13.12 -11.43
CA PRO A 4 5.11 -13.31 -10.32
C PRO A 4 5.73 -12.79 -9.01
N SER A 5 4.91 -12.27 -8.11
CA SER A 5 5.36 -11.82 -6.80
C SER A 5 5.62 -13.00 -5.87
N ALA A 6 6.86 -13.12 -5.41
CA ALA A 6 7.25 -14.12 -4.41
C ALA A 6 6.54 -13.87 -3.06
N TYR A 7 6.33 -12.60 -2.70
CA TYR A 7 5.56 -12.23 -1.51
C TYR A 7 4.11 -12.69 -1.57
N LEU A 8 3.39 -12.41 -2.68
CA LEU A 8 1.99 -12.81 -2.81
C LEU A 8 1.83 -14.32 -2.90
N ASP A 9 2.73 -15.01 -3.61
CA ASP A 9 2.75 -16.47 -3.70
C ASP A 9 2.96 -17.09 -2.32
N TRP A 10 3.93 -16.60 -1.56
CA TRP A 10 4.14 -17.02 -0.16
C TRP A 10 2.90 -16.73 0.70
N TYR A 11 2.35 -15.52 0.61
CA TYR A 11 1.21 -15.09 1.42
C TYR A 11 -0.02 -16.00 1.25
N VAL A 12 -0.30 -16.44 0.02
CA VAL A 12 -1.43 -17.32 -0.30
C VAL A 12 -1.18 -18.77 0.13
N ARG A 13 0.09 -19.22 0.08
CA ARG A 13 0.46 -20.60 0.47
C ARG A 13 0.58 -20.81 1.98
N VAL A 14 0.78 -19.75 2.74
CA VAL A 14 0.88 -19.87 4.21
C VAL A 14 -0.46 -20.33 4.76
N LYS A 15 -0.43 -21.46 5.48
CA LYS A 15 -1.61 -22.02 6.14
C LYS A 15 -2.15 -21.07 7.20
N GLU A 16 -3.37 -21.32 7.64
CA GLU A 16 -3.95 -20.64 8.78
C GLU A 16 -3.09 -20.87 10.04
N VAL A 17 -2.79 -19.78 10.74
CA VAL A 17 -2.03 -19.77 11.98
C VAL A 17 -2.88 -19.12 13.08
N LYS A 18 -2.61 -19.50 14.33
CA LYS A 18 -3.35 -18.96 15.47
C LYS A 18 -3.04 -17.46 15.70
N TYR A 19 -1.79 -17.07 15.52
CA TYR A 19 -1.31 -15.71 15.73
C TYR A 19 -0.82 -15.12 14.41
N ASP A 20 -1.70 -14.38 13.74
CA ASP A 20 -1.46 -13.88 12.40
C ASP A 20 -1.14 -12.38 12.40
N PHE A 21 0.14 -12.05 12.23
CA PHE A 21 0.65 -10.68 12.07
C PHE A 21 0.97 -10.32 10.60
N ARG A 22 0.37 -10.98 9.63
CA ARG A 22 0.63 -10.71 8.20
C ARG A 22 -0.22 -9.58 7.64
N SER A 23 -1.42 -9.35 8.19
CA SER A 23 -2.39 -8.42 7.60
C SER A 23 -2.01 -6.96 7.82
N SER A 24 -2.03 -6.20 6.73
CA SER A 24 -1.82 -4.75 6.72
C SER A 24 -3.11 -3.95 6.53
N GLY A 25 -4.27 -4.59 6.64
CA GLY A 25 -5.58 -3.96 6.54
C GLY A 25 -6.51 -4.49 7.61
N LEU A 26 -7.47 -3.70 8.05
CA LEU A 26 -8.36 -3.97 9.19
C LEU A 26 -9.39 -5.05 8.84
N ALA A 27 -8.99 -6.32 8.86
CA ALA A 27 -9.83 -7.45 8.48
C ALA A 27 -10.95 -7.78 9.48
N PHE A 28 -10.88 -7.24 10.72
CA PHE A 28 -11.89 -7.51 11.76
C PHE A 28 -13.12 -6.60 11.66
N PHE A 29 -13.12 -5.58 10.80
CA PHE A 29 -14.28 -4.72 10.63
C PHE A 29 -15.44 -5.46 9.97
N ARG A 30 -16.63 -5.22 10.50
CA ARG A 30 -17.88 -5.69 9.93
C ARG A 30 -18.75 -4.46 9.66
N HIS A 31 -19.09 -4.30 8.40
CA HIS A 31 -20.01 -3.25 7.97
C HIS A 31 -21.42 -3.83 7.86
N ASN A 32 -22.34 -3.28 8.61
CA ASN A 32 -23.76 -3.55 8.40
C ASN A 32 -24.28 -2.54 7.38
N LEU A 33 -24.39 -2.96 6.13
CA LEU A 33 -24.71 -2.10 5.01
C LEU A 33 -26.08 -2.50 4.42
N ASP A 34 -27.07 -1.70 4.71
CA ASP A 34 -28.35 -1.78 4.01
C ASP A 34 -28.26 -0.97 2.71
N LEU A 35 -28.28 -1.60 1.57
CA LEU A 35 -28.24 -0.93 0.26
C LEU A 35 -29.63 -0.45 -0.19
N GLY A 36 -30.71 -0.92 0.44
CA GLY A 36 -32.07 -0.63 0.00
C GLY A 36 -32.32 -1.23 -1.40
N GLU A 37 -33.11 -0.53 -2.19
CA GLU A 37 -33.36 -0.91 -3.60
C GLU A 37 -32.14 -0.59 -4.45
N VAL A 38 -31.67 -1.58 -5.23
CA VAL A 38 -30.49 -1.48 -6.09
C VAL A 38 -30.88 -1.75 -7.54
N ASP A 39 -30.65 -0.79 -8.40
CA ASP A 39 -30.74 -1.00 -9.86
C ASP A 39 -29.47 -1.71 -10.36
N LEU A 40 -29.60 -3.01 -10.59
CA LEU A 40 -28.51 -3.83 -11.14
C LEU A 40 -28.29 -3.65 -12.65
N SER A 41 -29.21 -2.97 -13.34
CA SER A 41 -29.08 -2.65 -14.78
C SER A 41 -28.32 -1.34 -15.02
N ALA A 42 -28.18 -0.48 -13.99
CA ALA A 42 -27.53 0.80 -14.12
C ALA A 42 -26.05 0.65 -14.51
N ASN A 43 -25.66 1.40 -15.51
CA ASN A 43 -24.36 1.32 -16.15
C ASN A 43 -23.72 2.71 -16.24
N TYR A 44 -22.52 2.86 -15.71
CA TYR A 44 -21.79 4.13 -15.65
C TYR A 44 -20.39 3.99 -16.25
N PRO A 45 -20.24 4.28 -17.57
CA PRO A 45 -18.95 4.15 -18.27
C PRO A 45 -17.82 4.99 -17.69
N HIS A 46 -18.14 6.10 -17.02
CA HIS A 46 -17.18 7.00 -16.38
C HIS A 46 -17.28 6.97 -14.84
N GLY A 47 -17.70 5.84 -14.28
CA GLY A 47 -17.95 5.69 -12.85
C GLY A 47 -19.30 6.28 -12.41
N ASN A 48 -19.85 5.76 -11.31
CA ASN A 48 -21.10 6.26 -10.74
C ASN A 48 -20.90 7.71 -10.22
N PRO A 49 -21.69 8.69 -10.70
CA PRO A 49 -21.49 10.10 -10.34
C PRO A 49 -21.48 10.35 -8.84
N GLU A 50 -22.31 9.64 -8.08
CA GLU A 50 -22.42 9.83 -6.64
C GLU A 50 -21.09 9.55 -5.91
N ILE A 51 -20.46 8.40 -6.18
CA ILE A 51 -19.17 8.07 -5.57
C ILE A 51 -18.06 8.95 -6.12
N THR A 52 -18.08 9.29 -7.41
CA THR A 52 -17.10 10.18 -8.03
C THR A 52 -17.09 11.56 -7.34
N GLU A 53 -18.25 12.16 -7.13
CA GLU A 53 -18.35 13.44 -6.41
C GLU A 53 -17.96 13.35 -4.94
N LEU A 54 -18.29 12.25 -4.26
CA LEU A 54 -17.87 12.03 -2.87
C LEU A 54 -16.35 11.96 -2.77
N LEU A 55 -15.69 11.25 -3.69
CA LEU A 55 -14.25 11.16 -3.75
C LEU A 55 -13.60 12.49 -4.13
N ALA A 56 -14.15 13.19 -5.12
CA ALA A 56 -13.66 14.51 -5.52
C ALA A 56 -13.65 15.49 -4.34
N ARG A 57 -14.75 15.53 -3.57
CA ARG A 57 -14.82 16.34 -2.34
C ARG A 57 -13.84 15.87 -1.26
N ARG A 58 -13.69 14.53 -1.08
CA ARG A 58 -12.77 13.95 -0.10
C ARG A 58 -11.33 14.35 -0.35
N TYR A 59 -10.90 14.26 -1.61
CA TYR A 59 -9.52 14.57 -2.02
C TYR A 59 -9.31 16.02 -2.44
N ARG A 60 -10.38 16.85 -2.48
CA ARG A 60 -10.37 18.25 -2.88
C ARG A 60 -9.86 18.44 -4.32
N VAL A 61 -10.36 17.62 -5.22
CA VAL A 61 -10.06 17.64 -6.66
C VAL A 61 -11.34 17.79 -7.47
N GLN A 62 -11.21 17.99 -8.78
CA GLN A 62 -12.38 18.00 -9.66
C GLN A 62 -12.84 16.56 -9.95
N PRO A 63 -14.13 16.32 -10.21
CA PRO A 63 -14.64 14.97 -10.54
C PRO A 63 -13.91 14.31 -11.71
N GLU A 64 -13.50 15.07 -12.73
CA GLU A 64 -12.75 14.62 -13.87
C GLU A 64 -11.31 14.16 -13.58
N ASN A 65 -10.81 14.43 -12.37
CA ASN A 65 -9.53 13.89 -11.89
C ASN A 65 -9.68 12.54 -11.18
N VAL A 66 -10.90 12.02 -11.04
CA VAL A 66 -11.16 10.80 -10.27
C VAL A 66 -11.45 9.64 -11.21
N PHE A 67 -10.64 8.60 -11.15
CA PHE A 67 -10.89 7.32 -11.78
C PHE A 67 -11.25 6.26 -10.73
N ILE A 68 -12.25 5.43 -11.04
CA ILE A 68 -12.75 4.39 -10.13
C ILE A 68 -12.81 3.06 -10.86
N SER A 69 -12.30 1.99 -10.23
CA SER A 69 -12.52 0.62 -10.72
C SER A 69 -12.70 -0.39 -9.58
N SER A 70 -13.21 -1.57 -9.91
CA SER A 70 -13.42 -2.66 -8.95
C SER A 70 -12.24 -3.64 -8.89
N GLU A 71 -11.01 -3.14 -9.01
CA GLU A 71 -9.77 -3.92 -9.04
C GLU A 71 -8.84 -3.60 -7.87
N GLY A 72 -9.25 -2.70 -6.97
CA GLY A 72 -8.44 -2.18 -5.86
C GLY A 72 -7.23 -1.37 -6.34
N ALA A 73 -6.39 -0.91 -5.44
CA ALA A 73 -5.17 -0.17 -5.79
C ALA A 73 -4.23 -0.99 -6.68
N SER A 74 -4.14 -2.31 -6.49
CA SER A 74 -3.26 -3.17 -7.30
C SER A 74 -3.65 -3.19 -8.78
N GLY A 75 -4.96 -3.28 -9.09
CA GLY A 75 -5.43 -3.21 -10.47
C GLY A 75 -5.23 -1.82 -11.09
N GLN A 76 -5.44 -0.76 -10.29
CA GLN A 76 -5.13 0.62 -10.69
C GLN A 76 -3.65 0.75 -11.08
N ASN A 77 -2.75 0.33 -10.19
CA ASN A 77 -1.31 0.36 -10.44
C ASN A 77 -0.93 -0.39 -11.72
N ALA A 78 -1.47 -1.61 -11.90
CA ALA A 78 -1.18 -2.43 -13.09
C ALA A 78 -1.63 -1.74 -14.39
N ARG A 79 -2.83 -1.19 -14.39
CA ARG A 79 -3.41 -0.49 -15.56
C ARG A 79 -2.64 0.77 -15.90
N ILE A 80 -2.38 1.62 -14.91
CA ILE A 80 -1.67 2.89 -15.10
C ILE A 80 -0.23 2.65 -15.57
N ILE A 81 0.53 1.75 -14.91
CA ILE A 81 1.91 1.43 -15.30
C ILE A 81 1.97 0.93 -16.74
N ARG A 82 1.02 0.07 -17.15
CA ARG A 82 0.96 -0.43 -18.53
C ARG A 82 0.68 0.70 -19.52
N LEU A 83 -0.34 1.53 -19.29
CA LEU A 83 -0.69 2.64 -20.20
C LEU A 83 0.46 3.64 -20.33
N LEU A 84 1.10 4.00 -19.23
CA LEU A 84 2.26 4.90 -19.27
C LEU A 84 3.43 4.29 -20.05
N ALA A 85 3.72 3.01 -19.88
CA ALA A 85 4.77 2.34 -20.62
C ALA A 85 4.49 2.27 -22.14
N GLU A 86 3.20 2.17 -22.52
CA GLU A 86 2.77 2.16 -23.92
C GLU A 86 2.81 3.57 -24.56
N SER A 87 2.50 4.62 -23.79
CA SER A 87 2.49 6.02 -24.28
C SER A 87 3.88 6.65 -24.35
N GLU A 88 4.78 6.29 -23.44
CA GLU A 88 6.11 6.88 -23.30
C GLU A 88 7.15 6.28 -24.27
N ARG A 89 6.95 6.50 -25.59
CA ARG A 89 7.86 5.99 -26.63
C ARG A 89 9.28 6.53 -26.44
N GLY A 90 10.23 5.60 -26.33
CA GLY A 90 11.66 5.91 -26.14
C GLY A 90 12.11 5.98 -24.69
N LYS A 91 11.21 6.00 -23.73
CA LYS A 91 11.50 5.86 -22.31
C LYS A 91 11.61 4.35 -21.96
N SER A 92 12.74 3.94 -21.44
CA SER A 92 13.04 2.50 -21.19
C SER A 92 13.45 2.20 -19.76
N GLU A 93 13.52 3.23 -18.92
CA GLU A 93 13.93 3.11 -17.53
C GLU A 93 12.78 3.52 -16.60
N ALA A 94 12.58 2.76 -15.54
CA ALA A 94 11.72 3.17 -14.44
C ALA A 94 12.50 3.17 -13.13
N ILE A 95 12.04 3.98 -12.18
CA ILE A 95 12.60 4.08 -10.84
C ILE A 95 11.53 3.61 -9.86
N VAL A 96 11.91 2.74 -8.93
CA VAL A 96 11.05 2.30 -7.82
C VAL A 96 11.81 2.50 -6.52
N GLU A 97 11.15 3.03 -5.49
CA GLU A 97 11.76 3.17 -4.16
C GLU A 97 12.31 1.84 -3.62
N TYR A 98 13.25 1.89 -2.66
CA TYR A 98 13.84 0.73 -2.00
C TYR A 98 14.10 1.06 -0.50
N PRO A 99 13.65 0.21 0.44
CA PRO A 99 12.79 -0.97 0.27
C PRO A 99 11.47 -0.68 -0.42
N ALA A 100 10.75 -1.70 -0.92
CA ALA A 100 9.48 -1.48 -1.60
C ALA A 100 8.50 -2.64 -1.42
N TYR A 101 7.22 -2.37 -1.61
CA TYR A 101 6.20 -3.39 -1.76
C TYR A 101 6.43 -4.17 -3.07
N GLU A 102 6.85 -5.43 -2.95
CA GLU A 102 7.28 -6.22 -4.11
C GLU A 102 6.30 -6.26 -5.29
N PRO A 103 4.97 -6.38 -5.09
CA PRO A 103 4.06 -6.40 -6.23
C PRO A 103 4.15 -5.15 -7.14
N LEU A 104 4.39 -3.96 -6.57
CA LEU A 104 4.63 -2.76 -7.39
C LEU A 104 5.91 -2.88 -8.22
N LEU A 105 6.98 -3.39 -7.61
CA LEU A 105 8.24 -3.65 -8.31
C LEU A 105 8.03 -4.60 -9.50
N ARG A 106 7.28 -5.70 -9.29
CA ARG A 106 7.02 -6.70 -10.35
C ARG A 106 6.19 -6.11 -11.50
N LEU A 107 5.18 -5.29 -11.19
CA LEU A 107 4.40 -4.60 -12.20
C LEU A 107 5.29 -3.70 -13.08
N VAL A 108 6.19 -2.95 -12.47
CA VAL A 108 7.13 -2.10 -13.24
C VAL A 108 8.06 -2.95 -14.12
N GLN A 109 8.60 -4.05 -13.59
CA GLN A 109 9.48 -4.96 -14.33
C GLN A 109 8.82 -5.63 -15.54
N GLU A 110 7.48 -5.77 -15.55
CA GLU A 110 6.74 -6.30 -16.72
C GLU A 110 6.82 -5.36 -17.93
N HIS A 111 6.92 -4.06 -17.69
CA HIS A 111 6.73 -3.02 -18.72
C HIS A 111 7.99 -2.21 -19.02
N PHE A 112 8.91 -2.09 -18.06
CA PHE A 112 10.13 -1.32 -18.23
C PHE A 112 11.37 -2.25 -18.22
N PRO A 113 12.15 -2.28 -19.31
CA PRO A 113 13.29 -3.21 -19.42
C PRO A 113 14.45 -2.87 -18.48
N LYS A 114 14.54 -1.63 -18.01
CA LYS A 114 15.58 -1.21 -17.07
C LYS A 114 14.99 -0.57 -15.84
N LEU A 115 15.38 -1.13 -14.69
CA LEU A 115 14.95 -0.69 -13.37
C LEU A 115 16.10 -0.03 -12.62
N LYS A 116 15.81 1.10 -11.98
CA LYS A 116 16.67 1.76 -10.98
C LYS A 116 15.95 1.82 -9.63
N ARG A 117 16.72 1.96 -8.54
CA ARG A 117 16.18 2.00 -7.19
C ARG A 117 16.49 3.33 -6.54
N LEU A 118 15.44 4.00 -6.00
CA LEU A 118 15.59 5.17 -5.14
C LEU A 118 15.68 4.68 -3.68
N GLU A 119 16.88 4.72 -3.12
CA GLU A 119 17.11 4.22 -1.77
C GLU A 119 16.57 5.18 -0.71
N ARG A 120 15.78 4.62 0.21
CA ARG A 120 15.28 5.25 1.43
C ARG A 120 15.88 4.49 2.61
N ILE A 121 16.71 5.13 3.39
CA ILE A 121 17.49 4.47 4.43
C ILE A 121 16.97 4.79 5.84
N PRO A 122 17.13 3.86 6.81
CA PRO A 122 16.61 4.04 8.15
C PRO A 122 17.25 5.23 8.88
N GLU A 123 18.54 5.51 8.65
CA GLU A 123 19.29 6.63 9.24
C GLU A 123 18.72 8.00 8.85
N GLU A 124 18.03 8.08 7.73
CA GLU A 124 17.32 9.27 7.22
C GLU A 124 15.81 9.17 7.46
N GLY A 125 15.36 8.30 8.37
CA GLY A 125 13.95 8.10 8.67
C GLY A 125 13.13 7.57 7.51
N TYR A 126 13.75 6.92 6.51
CA TYR A 126 13.14 6.53 5.25
C TYR A 126 12.54 7.72 4.47
N GLY A 127 13.10 8.93 4.61
CA GLY A 127 12.73 10.13 3.85
C GLY A 127 12.96 9.98 2.35
N LEU A 128 12.32 10.85 1.58
CA LEU A 128 12.62 11.02 0.16
C LEU A 128 13.76 12.03 -0.01
N ASP A 129 14.68 11.73 -0.92
CA ASP A 129 15.85 12.56 -1.23
C ASP A 129 15.89 12.86 -2.72
N ALA A 130 15.66 14.13 -3.08
CA ALA A 130 15.66 14.60 -4.44
C ALA A 130 17.05 14.57 -5.08
N ASP A 131 18.12 14.75 -4.32
CA ASP A 131 19.49 14.69 -4.85
C ASP A 131 19.86 13.25 -5.21
N LYS A 132 19.46 12.26 -4.37
CA LYS A 132 19.58 10.84 -4.73
C LYS A 132 18.79 10.53 -6.02
N LEU A 133 17.58 11.08 -6.17
CA LEU A 133 16.80 10.93 -7.38
C LEU A 133 17.51 11.55 -8.59
N ARG A 134 18.04 12.78 -8.48
CA ARG A 134 18.82 13.45 -9.53
C ARG A 134 20.03 12.63 -9.95
N GLY A 135 20.68 11.94 -9.00
CA GLY A 135 21.84 11.10 -9.27
C GLY A 135 21.54 9.86 -10.12
N ILE A 136 20.28 9.44 -10.20
CA ILE A 136 19.90 8.19 -10.89
C ILE A 136 18.98 8.41 -12.10
N VAL A 137 18.31 9.56 -12.24
CA VAL A 137 17.48 9.86 -13.41
C VAL A 137 18.30 9.99 -14.69
N SER A 138 17.64 9.80 -15.82
CA SER A 138 18.20 10.03 -17.15
C SER A 138 17.10 10.46 -18.13
N GLN A 139 17.46 10.88 -19.34
CA GLN A 139 16.50 11.19 -20.40
C GLN A 139 15.66 9.97 -20.83
N LYS A 140 16.05 8.75 -20.43
CA LYS A 140 15.31 7.51 -20.67
C LYS A 140 14.37 7.14 -19.53
N THR A 141 14.38 7.88 -18.42
CA THR A 141 13.46 7.65 -17.30
C THR A 141 12.04 8.01 -17.74
N GLY A 142 11.13 7.06 -17.63
CA GLY A 142 9.72 7.20 -18.01
C GLY A 142 8.75 7.08 -16.86
N LEU A 143 9.21 6.69 -15.66
CA LEU A 143 8.32 6.49 -14.51
C LEU A 143 9.10 6.48 -13.20
N LEU A 144 8.54 7.09 -12.16
CA LEU A 144 8.90 6.88 -10.77
C LEU A 144 7.70 6.30 -10.02
N VAL A 145 7.92 5.26 -9.20
CA VAL A 145 6.88 4.64 -8.35
C VAL A 145 7.29 4.71 -6.89
N LEU A 146 6.42 5.29 -6.07
CA LEU A 146 6.58 5.52 -4.64
C LEU A 146 5.36 5.02 -3.86
N THR A 147 5.49 4.92 -2.55
CA THR A 147 4.38 4.75 -1.60
C THR A 147 4.41 5.85 -0.54
N ASN A 148 3.26 6.42 -0.17
CA ASN A 148 3.15 7.37 0.94
C ASN A 148 1.87 7.14 1.76
N PRO A 149 1.94 6.63 3.00
CA PRO A 149 3.14 6.25 3.75
C PRO A 149 3.97 5.14 3.10
N HIS A 150 5.27 5.18 3.35
CA HIS A 150 6.22 4.24 2.77
C HIS A 150 5.96 2.79 3.21
N ALA A 151 5.92 1.89 2.27
CA ALA A 151 5.83 0.45 2.52
C ALA A 151 7.21 -0.22 2.33
N PRO A 152 7.86 -0.76 3.41
CA PRO A 152 7.23 -1.26 4.63
C PRO A 152 7.32 -0.37 5.88
N SER A 153 8.11 0.72 5.90
CA SER A 153 8.46 1.42 7.15
C SER A 153 7.32 2.23 7.77
N GLY A 154 6.33 2.65 6.98
CA GLY A 154 5.28 3.55 7.43
C GLY A 154 5.69 5.02 7.52
N ALA A 155 6.91 5.38 7.07
CA ALA A 155 7.36 6.76 7.01
C ALA A 155 6.44 7.61 6.14
N ILE A 156 6.12 8.81 6.60
CA ILE A 156 5.30 9.77 5.87
C ILE A 156 6.22 10.80 5.25
N SER A 157 6.19 10.92 3.93
CA SER A 157 6.88 11.99 3.23
C SER A 157 6.11 13.30 3.37
N SER A 158 6.81 14.37 3.69
CA SER A 158 6.25 15.71 3.81
C SER A 158 5.87 16.30 2.44
N SER A 159 5.02 17.34 2.44
CA SER A 159 4.72 18.07 1.20
C SER A 159 5.97 18.69 0.56
N GLY A 160 6.97 19.06 1.35
CA GLY A 160 8.25 19.58 0.85
C GLY A 160 9.01 18.53 0.09
N GLU A 161 9.24 17.34 0.71
CA GLU A 161 9.92 16.22 0.05
C GLU A 161 9.19 15.79 -1.23
N LEU A 162 7.86 15.68 -1.19
CA LEU A 162 7.06 15.34 -2.37
C LEU A 162 7.22 16.40 -3.49
N LYS A 163 7.27 17.69 -3.12
CA LYS A 163 7.48 18.77 -4.09
C LYS A 163 8.84 18.67 -4.77
N GLU A 164 9.91 18.47 -3.99
CA GLU A 164 11.26 18.33 -4.53
C GLU A 164 11.38 17.14 -5.50
N ILE A 165 10.71 16.02 -5.18
CA ILE A 165 10.63 14.85 -6.08
C ILE A 165 9.87 15.20 -7.38
N CYS A 166 8.74 15.90 -7.28
CA CYS A 166 7.96 16.32 -8.44
C CYS A 166 8.73 17.32 -9.31
N ASP A 167 9.50 18.23 -8.70
CA ASP A 167 10.33 19.18 -9.44
C ASP A 167 11.38 18.46 -10.30
N VAL A 168 12.01 17.39 -9.76
CA VAL A 168 12.91 16.54 -10.55
C VAL A 168 12.15 15.81 -11.67
N ALA A 169 10.98 15.27 -11.36
CA ALA A 169 10.17 14.56 -12.35
C ALA A 169 9.75 15.47 -13.51
N SER A 170 9.32 16.69 -13.20
CA SER A 170 8.97 17.72 -14.18
C SER A 170 10.18 18.14 -15.05
N GLU A 171 11.35 18.34 -14.43
CA GLU A 171 12.58 18.70 -15.14
C GLU A 171 12.98 17.66 -16.20
N PHE A 172 12.80 16.38 -15.90
CA PHE A 172 13.16 15.28 -16.81
C PHE A 172 11.98 14.73 -17.62
N GLY A 173 10.77 15.23 -17.39
CA GLY A 173 9.56 14.91 -18.15
C GLY A 173 9.10 13.47 -17.96
N PHE A 174 8.85 13.03 -16.72
CA PHE A 174 8.27 11.72 -16.43
C PHE A 174 7.25 11.81 -15.28
N PRO A 175 6.19 10.98 -15.30
CA PRO A 175 5.19 10.93 -14.22
C PRO A 175 5.69 10.22 -12.98
N VAL A 176 5.08 10.58 -11.84
CA VAL A 176 5.27 9.94 -10.53
C VAL A 176 3.98 9.24 -10.10
N ILE A 177 4.00 7.93 -9.94
CA ILE A 177 2.92 7.18 -9.26
C ILE A 177 3.24 7.11 -7.78
N CYS A 178 2.29 7.53 -6.94
CA CYS A 178 2.33 7.35 -5.50
C CYS A 178 1.15 6.48 -5.05
N ASP A 179 1.45 5.26 -4.55
CA ASP A 179 0.42 4.43 -3.91
C ASP A 179 0.21 4.94 -2.48
N GLU A 180 -0.96 5.56 -2.27
CA GLU A 180 -1.33 6.17 -0.99
C GLU A 180 -2.36 5.32 -0.22
N ILE A 181 -2.36 4.01 -0.41
CA ILE A 181 -3.36 3.11 0.19
C ILE A 181 -3.39 3.18 1.72
N TYR A 182 -2.26 3.44 2.37
CA TYR A 182 -2.20 3.59 3.83
C TYR A 182 -2.57 5.00 4.31
N ALA A 183 -2.53 6.00 3.46
CA ALA A 183 -2.94 7.36 3.82
C ALA A 183 -4.39 7.43 4.29
N GLU A 184 -5.25 6.47 3.88
CA GLU A 184 -6.64 6.39 4.32
C GLU A 184 -6.82 6.11 5.83
N PHE A 185 -5.80 5.64 6.52
CA PHE A 185 -5.83 5.52 7.98
C PHE A 185 -5.81 6.87 8.71
N ASP A 186 -5.10 7.85 8.16
CA ASP A 186 -5.13 9.24 8.64
C ASP A 186 -4.84 10.22 7.50
N ARG A 187 -5.80 10.40 6.62
CA ARG A 187 -5.69 11.27 5.43
C ARG A 187 -5.35 12.73 5.77
N ARG A 188 -5.63 13.20 6.98
CA ARG A 188 -5.29 14.58 7.40
C ARG A 188 -3.81 14.73 7.74
N ALA A 189 -3.18 13.68 8.22
CA ALA A 189 -1.76 13.67 8.58
C ALA A 189 -0.84 13.35 7.41
N VAL A 190 -1.37 12.70 6.34
CA VAL A 190 -0.59 12.28 5.17
C VAL A 190 -0.89 13.21 3.99
N PRO A 191 0.09 14.00 3.52
CA PRO A 191 -0.10 14.80 2.33
C PRO A 191 -0.26 13.92 1.09
N THR A 192 -1.12 14.33 0.16
CA THR A 192 -1.24 13.67 -1.14
C THR A 192 -0.33 14.33 -2.16
N ILE A 193 0.40 13.54 -2.92
CA ILE A 193 1.27 14.05 -3.97
C ILE A 193 0.47 14.79 -5.06
N PHE A 194 -0.78 14.38 -5.30
CA PHE A 194 -1.65 15.03 -6.30
C PHE A 194 -1.97 16.49 -5.95
N SER A 195 -2.06 16.84 -4.66
CA SER A 195 -2.24 18.25 -4.25
C SER A 195 -0.97 19.09 -4.39
N VAL A 196 0.19 18.43 -4.49
CA VAL A 196 1.51 19.07 -4.62
C VAL A 196 1.81 19.36 -6.09
N ASP A 197 1.59 18.39 -6.96
CA ASP A 197 1.79 18.52 -8.42
C ASP A 197 0.74 17.69 -9.19
N PRO A 198 -0.42 18.27 -9.51
CA PRO A 198 -1.47 17.57 -10.27
C PRO A 198 -1.09 17.22 -11.71
N GLU A 199 -0.07 17.86 -12.27
CA GLU A 199 0.33 17.69 -13.67
C GLU A 199 1.19 16.44 -13.85
N HIS A 200 2.14 16.20 -12.93
CA HIS A 200 3.11 15.12 -13.09
C HIS A 200 2.86 13.96 -12.12
N SER A 201 1.90 14.07 -11.21
CA SER A 201 1.65 13.03 -10.23
C SER A 201 0.36 12.25 -10.47
N ILE A 202 0.39 10.98 -10.07
CA ILE A 202 -0.73 10.06 -10.12
C ILE A 202 -0.82 9.38 -8.76
N VAL A 203 -1.98 9.47 -8.12
CA VAL A 203 -2.24 8.75 -6.87
C VAL A 203 -3.03 7.49 -7.16
N THR A 204 -2.67 6.39 -6.50
CA THR A 204 -3.51 5.21 -6.41
C THR A 204 -3.86 4.92 -4.97
N THR A 205 -5.10 4.56 -4.70
CA THR A 205 -5.57 4.25 -3.35
C THR A 205 -6.77 3.30 -3.37
N SER A 206 -7.18 2.82 -2.19
CA SER A 206 -8.31 1.91 -2.05
C SER A 206 -8.79 1.89 -0.60
N PHE A 207 -10.06 1.60 -0.41
CA PHE A 207 -10.66 1.42 0.92
C PHE A 207 -10.43 0.02 1.52
N THR A 208 -9.64 -0.83 0.85
CA THR A 208 -9.40 -2.22 1.28
C THR A 208 -8.64 -2.33 2.60
N LYS A 209 -7.79 -1.36 2.94
CA LYS A 209 -6.92 -1.41 4.12
C LYS A 209 -7.56 -0.74 5.34
N ALA A 210 -7.76 0.56 5.28
CA ALA A 210 -8.25 1.35 6.42
C ALA A 210 -9.72 1.04 6.77
N TYR A 211 -10.51 0.66 5.77
CA TYR A 211 -11.94 0.39 5.94
C TYR A 211 -12.29 -1.10 6.03
N GLY A 212 -11.31 -1.99 5.90
CA GLY A 212 -11.57 -3.44 5.89
C GLY A 212 -12.40 -3.92 4.70
N LEU A 213 -12.50 -3.14 3.63
CA LEU A 213 -13.35 -3.41 2.47
C LEU A 213 -12.64 -4.25 1.40
N GLY A 214 -11.84 -5.22 1.83
CA GLY A 214 -11.11 -6.11 0.93
C GLY A 214 -12.00 -6.88 -0.06
N GLY A 215 -13.24 -7.15 0.32
CA GLY A 215 -14.23 -7.83 -0.53
C GLY A 215 -14.81 -6.96 -1.64
N LEU A 216 -14.90 -5.64 -1.48
CA LEU A 216 -15.42 -4.74 -2.50
C LEU A 216 -14.41 -4.46 -3.61
N LYS A 217 -13.12 -4.50 -3.31
CA LYS A 217 -12.05 -4.22 -4.29
C LYS A 217 -12.19 -2.87 -5.01
N LEU A 218 -12.87 -1.90 -4.41
CA LEU A 218 -12.93 -0.56 -4.98
C LEU A 218 -11.56 0.09 -4.92
N GLY A 219 -11.02 0.46 -6.08
CA GLY A 219 -9.80 1.25 -6.24
C GLY A 219 -10.14 2.65 -6.77
N THR A 220 -9.35 3.63 -6.37
CA THR A 220 -9.45 5.01 -6.84
C THR A 220 -8.08 5.45 -7.33
N ALA A 221 -8.01 6.14 -8.46
CA ALA A 221 -6.84 6.91 -8.85
C ALA A 221 -7.20 8.39 -8.99
N LEU A 222 -6.24 9.25 -8.67
CA LEU A 222 -6.28 10.69 -8.95
C LEU A 222 -5.22 10.97 -10.00
N ALA A 223 -5.63 11.58 -11.10
CA ALA A 223 -4.74 11.88 -12.23
C ALA A 223 -5.24 13.09 -13.03
N GLY A 224 -4.43 13.56 -13.95
CA GLY A 224 -4.85 14.53 -14.97
C GLY A 224 -6.02 13.95 -15.80
N ARG A 225 -6.92 14.83 -16.23
CA ARG A 225 -8.15 14.47 -16.96
C ARG A 225 -7.89 13.55 -18.15
N GLU A 226 -6.85 13.81 -18.93
CA GLU A 226 -6.53 13.00 -20.12
C GLU A 226 -6.25 11.55 -19.76
N LEU A 227 -5.46 11.30 -18.72
CA LEU A 227 -5.18 9.96 -18.24
C LEU A 227 -6.43 9.28 -17.66
N VAL A 228 -7.29 10.03 -16.94
CA VAL A 228 -8.57 9.51 -16.44
C VAL A 228 -9.47 9.05 -17.58
N ASP A 229 -9.57 9.83 -18.65
CA ASP A 229 -10.35 9.48 -19.86
C ASP A 229 -9.78 8.21 -20.53
N GLU A 230 -8.45 8.08 -20.62
CA GLU A 230 -7.79 6.87 -21.14
C GLU A 230 -8.05 5.63 -20.27
N LEU A 231 -8.00 5.80 -18.95
CA LEU A 231 -8.28 4.72 -18.00
C LEU A 231 -9.72 4.21 -18.15
N TYR A 232 -10.70 5.08 -18.31
CA TYR A 232 -12.09 4.66 -18.57
C TYR A 232 -12.26 3.98 -19.92
N LYS A 233 -11.61 4.47 -20.97
CA LYS A 233 -11.59 3.79 -22.30
C LYS A 233 -10.98 2.39 -22.20
N ASP A 234 -9.89 2.25 -21.42
CA ASP A 234 -9.24 0.96 -21.23
C ASP A 234 -10.14 -0.02 -20.42
N VAL A 235 -10.86 0.47 -19.40
CA VAL A 235 -11.86 -0.34 -18.68
C VAL A 235 -12.96 -0.81 -19.61
N LEU A 236 -13.48 0.07 -20.47
CA LEU A 236 -14.51 -0.30 -21.46
C LEU A 236 -14.03 -1.40 -22.41
N ASN A 237 -12.77 -1.34 -22.82
CA ASN A 237 -12.19 -2.31 -23.74
C ASN A 237 -11.83 -3.66 -23.09
N THR A 238 -11.61 -3.68 -21.77
CA THR A 238 -11.11 -4.89 -21.08
C THR A 238 -12.18 -5.61 -20.28
N VAL A 239 -12.98 -4.90 -19.50
CA VAL A 239 -13.98 -5.47 -18.59
C VAL A 239 -15.40 -4.90 -18.77
N GLY A 240 -15.56 -3.93 -19.66
CA GLY A 240 -16.81 -3.21 -19.89
C GLY A 240 -16.97 -2.08 -18.90
N ASN A 241 -17.50 -2.36 -17.70
CA ASN A 241 -17.69 -1.36 -16.65
C ASN A 241 -17.43 -1.95 -15.27
N SER A 242 -17.04 -1.09 -14.35
CA SER A 242 -16.99 -1.46 -12.94
C SER A 242 -18.41 -1.70 -12.39
N PRO A 243 -18.67 -2.81 -11.66
CA PRO A 243 -20.01 -3.10 -11.13
C PRO A 243 -20.58 -1.96 -10.31
N ASN A 244 -21.79 -1.51 -10.66
CA ASN A 244 -22.47 -0.42 -9.96
C ASN A 244 -22.73 -0.74 -8.48
N LEU A 245 -23.06 -1.98 -8.15
CA LEU A 245 -23.27 -2.44 -6.78
C LEU A 245 -22.08 -2.11 -5.85
N VAL A 246 -20.85 -2.32 -6.32
CA VAL A 246 -19.63 -2.01 -5.54
C VAL A 246 -19.49 -0.51 -5.33
N GLN A 247 -19.77 0.28 -6.34
CA GLN A 247 -19.70 1.74 -6.29
C GLN A 247 -20.77 2.33 -5.37
N MET A 248 -22.02 1.83 -5.43
CA MET A 248 -23.12 2.20 -4.53
C MET A 248 -22.80 1.85 -3.08
N ALA A 249 -22.28 0.64 -2.82
CA ALA A 249 -21.88 0.22 -1.49
C ALA A 249 -20.81 1.15 -0.90
N ALA A 250 -19.81 1.50 -1.69
CA ALA A 250 -18.77 2.44 -1.27
C ALA A 250 -19.30 3.86 -1.04
N ALA A 251 -20.19 4.36 -1.90
CA ALA A 251 -20.82 5.68 -1.73
C ALA A 251 -21.61 5.73 -0.43
N LYS A 252 -22.40 4.69 -0.13
CA LYS A 252 -23.18 4.62 1.09
C LYS A 252 -22.31 4.55 2.36
N LEU A 253 -21.23 3.80 2.31
CA LEU A 253 -20.25 3.74 3.40
C LEU A 253 -19.59 5.09 3.63
N LEU A 254 -19.13 5.76 2.58
CA LEU A 254 -18.46 7.07 2.70
C LEU A 254 -19.39 8.19 3.19
N LYS A 255 -20.68 8.13 2.89
CA LYS A 255 -21.66 9.10 3.43
C LYS A 255 -21.82 8.99 4.95
N ASN A 256 -21.74 7.79 5.49
CA ASN A 256 -21.95 7.46 6.90
C ASN A 256 -20.64 7.33 7.69
N ASP A 257 -19.51 7.73 7.09
CA ASP A 257 -18.15 7.35 7.47
C ASP A 257 -17.66 7.91 8.81
N LYS A 258 -18.05 9.14 9.17
CA LYS A 258 -17.41 9.84 10.30
C LYS A 258 -17.48 9.08 11.62
N GLU A 259 -18.66 8.67 12.05
CA GLU A 259 -18.85 8.02 13.34
C GLU A 259 -18.25 6.62 13.37
N SER A 260 -18.45 5.86 12.31
CA SER A 260 -17.90 4.51 12.18
C SER A 260 -16.37 4.52 12.20
N MET A 261 -15.75 5.41 11.44
CA MET A 261 -14.29 5.50 11.37
C MET A 261 -13.65 6.04 12.66
N GLU A 262 -14.29 6.98 13.35
CA GLU A 262 -13.77 7.48 14.64
C GLU A 262 -13.79 6.36 15.70
N ASN A 263 -14.89 5.63 15.82
CA ASN A 263 -14.97 4.47 16.73
C ASN A 263 -13.94 3.38 16.39
N HIS A 264 -13.67 3.15 15.10
CA HIS A 264 -12.66 2.20 14.67
C HIS A 264 -11.24 2.73 14.90
N LYS A 265 -11.02 4.03 14.74
CA LYS A 265 -9.72 4.68 14.97
C LYS A 265 -9.27 4.53 16.42
N GLU A 266 -10.13 4.70 17.40
CA GLU A 266 -9.82 4.51 18.82
C GLU A 266 -9.35 3.06 19.11
N LYS A 267 -10.00 2.08 18.47
CA LYS A 267 -9.67 0.67 18.67
C LYS A 267 -8.28 0.32 18.13
N TRP A 268 -7.96 0.73 16.91
CA TRP A 268 -6.63 0.43 16.36
C TRP A 268 -5.51 1.27 16.97
N ILE A 269 -5.80 2.48 17.49
CA ILE A 269 -4.84 3.26 18.28
C ILE A 269 -4.45 2.51 19.55
N ARG A 270 -5.38 1.88 20.25
CA ARG A 270 -5.06 1.03 21.42
C ARG A 270 -4.14 -0.12 21.06
N LEU A 271 -4.45 -0.87 19.98
CA LEU A 271 -3.57 -1.96 19.52
C LEU A 271 -2.16 -1.46 19.21
N LYS A 272 -2.05 -0.30 18.60
CA LYS A 272 -0.74 0.32 18.33
C LYS A 272 0.00 0.65 19.61
N HIS A 273 -0.66 1.30 20.54
CA HIS A 273 -0.05 1.66 21.82
C HIS A 273 0.49 0.43 22.57
N GLU A 274 -0.31 -0.62 22.71
CA GLU A 274 0.10 -1.88 23.34
C GLU A 274 1.29 -2.53 22.61
N THR A 275 1.29 -2.51 21.27
CA THR A 275 2.39 -3.03 20.47
C THR A 275 3.67 -2.21 20.68
N GLU A 276 3.58 -0.88 20.68
CA GLU A 276 4.72 0.00 20.86
C GLU A 276 5.33 -0.11 22.27
N GLU A 277 4.51 -0.24 23.30
CA GLU A 277 4.97 -0.50 24.67
C GLU A 277 5.73 -1.84 24.77
N TRP A 278 5.21 -2.89 24.11
CA TRP A 278 5.90 -4.17 24.04
C TRP A 278 7.23 -4.07 23.29
N LEU A 279 7.27 -3.42 22.12
CA LEU A 279 8.50 -3.21 21.33
C LEU A 279 9.56 -2.47 22.14
N LYS A 280 9.19 -1.41 22.86
CA LYS A 280 10.07 -0.65 23.75
C LYS A 280 10.58 -1.50 24.91
N HIS A 281 9.69 -2.24 25.57
CA HIS A 281 10.06 -3.10 26.70
C HIS A 281 11.07 -4.18 26.28
N ARG A 282 10.93 -4.73 25.08
CA ARG A 282 11.86 -5.70 24.49
C ARG A 282 13.14 -5.07 23.94
N GLY A 283 13.26 -3.75 23.92
CA GLY A 283 14.41 -3.05 23.32
C GLY A 283 14.58 -3.31 21.83
N LEU A 284 13.48 -3.64 21.11
CA LEU A 284 13.54 -3.89 19.69
C LEU A 284 13.55 -2.58 18.91
N GLU A 285 14.43 -2.49 17.92
CA GLU A 285 14.48 -1.38 16.98
C GLU A 285 13.30 -1.48 16.02
N TYR A 286 12.51 -0.42 15.92
CA TYR A 286 11.38 -0.36 15.00
C TYR A 286 11.19 1.05 14.46
N PHE A 287 10.55 1.17 13.32
CA PHE A 287 10.18 2.45 12.76
C PHE A 287 8.75 2.81 13.17
N PRO A 288 8.51 4.01 13.77
CA PRO A 288 7.19 4.44 14.22
C PRO A 288 6.25 4.62 13.02
N ASN A 289 5.16 3.88 12.98
CA ASN A 289 4.13 4.05 11.96
C ASN A 289 2.97 4.89 12.51
N THR A 290 2.87 6.14 12.08
CA THR A 290 1.79 7.05 12.51
C THR A 290 0.50 6.87 11.70
N ALA A 291 0.59 6.36 10.47
CA ALA A 291 -0.56 6.07 9.62
C ALA A 291 -0.52 4.61 9.13
N GLY A 292 -1.38 3.78 9.70
CA GLY A 292 -1.46 2.37 9.37
C GLY A 292 -1.32 1.43 10.58
N VAL A 293 -1.41 0.14 10.31
CA VAL A 293 -1.44 -0.93 11.32
C VAL A 293 -0.28 -1.89 11.15
N THR A 294 0.83 -1.43 10.62
CA THR A 294 2.03 -2.24 10.41
C THR A 294 3.23 -1.59 11.04
N TYR A 295 4.17 -2.41 11.52
CA TYR A 295 5.46 -1.97 12.02
C TYR A 295 6.58 -2.64 11.23
N TRP A 296 7.64 -1.90 10.95
CA TRP A 296 8.87 -2.40 10.39
C TRP A 296 9.86 -2.61 11.54
N VAL A 297 10.07 -3.87 11.93
CA VAL A 297 10.76 -4.24 13.18
C VAL A 297 12.01 -5.03 12.87
N LYS A 298 13.11 -4.64 13.50
CA LYS A 298 14.38 -5.37 13.45
C LYS A 298 14.43 -6.38 14.60
N LEU A 299 14.68 -7.63 14.27
CA LEU A 299 14.81 -8.73 15.22
C LEU A 299 16.29 -9.10 15.40
N PRO A 300 16.67 -9.68 16.57
CA PRO A 300 17.99 -10.25 16.79
C PRO A 300 18.14 -11.61 16.04
N ILE A 301 17.71 -11.66 14.80
CA ILE A 301 17.65 -12.86 13.95
C ILE A 301 18.22 -12.49 12.58
N GLU A 302 19.24 -13.22 12.11
CA GLU A 302 19.93 -12.91 10.86
C GLU A 302 19.04 -13.08 9.63
N ASP A 303 18.20 -14.13 9.62
CA ASP A 303 17.33 -14.49 8.50
C ASP A 303 15.90 -14.73 8.98
N THR A 304 15.09 -13.68 8.92
CA THR A 304 13.69 -13.73 9.34
C THR A 304 12.82 -14.56 8.39
N TYR A 305 13.21 -14.74 7.11
CA TYR A 305 12.49 -15.62 6.20
C TYR A 305 12.60 -17.08 6.66
N LYS A 306 13.81 -17.51 6.98
CA LYS A 306 14.06 -18.85 7.52
C LYS A 306 13.36 -19.02 8.87
N TRP A 307 13.51 -18.08 9.78
CA TRP A 307 12.86 -18.11 11.10
C TRP A 307 11.34 -18.25 11.01
N VAL A 308 10.66 -17.44 10.18
CA VAL A 308 9.19 -17.51 10.05
C VAL A 308 8.77 -18.88 9.52
N ASN A 309 9.42 -19.40 8.47
CA ASN A 309 8.98 -20.61 7.78
C ASN A 309 9.35 -21.90 8.52
N GLU A 310 10.51 -21.94 9.19
CA GLU A 310 11.06 -23.17 9.80
C GLU A 310 10.83 -23.23 11.32
N HIS A 311 10.44 -22.09 11.96
CA HIS A 311 10.26 -22.06 13.41
C HIS A 311 8.95 -21.38 13.83
N ALA A 312 8.74 -20.10 13.58
CA ALA A 312 7.59 -19.38 14.12
C ALA A 312 6.24 -19.99 13.68
N MET A 313 6.09 -20.31 12.39
CA MET A 313 4.86 -20.96 11.91
C MET A 313 4.70 -22.40 12.39
N PRO A 314 5.67 -23.33 12.23
CA PRO A 314 5.45 -24.73 12.57
C PRO A 314 5.43 -25.00 14.07
N THR A 315 6.17 -24.22 14.88
CA THR A 315 6.29 -24.48 16.35
C THR A 315 5.35 -23.63 17.18
N CYS A 316 5.15 -22.35 16.80
CA CYS A 316 4.38 -21.40 17.62
C CYS A 316 3.03 -21.03 16.98
N SER A 317 2.72 -21.57 15.79
CA SER A 317 1.52 -21.18 15.03
C SER A 317 1.41 -19.64 14.85
N LEU A 318 2.54 -18.99 14.59
CA LEU A 318 2.70 -17.54 14.46
C LEU A 318 3.26 -17.19 13.09
N ALA A 319 2.68 -16.21 12.42
CA ALA A 319 3.19 -15.68 11.16
C ALA A 319 3.29 -14.16 11.17
N SER A 320 4.42 -13.64 10.67
CA SER A 320 4.64 -12.24 10.28
C SER A 320 5.21 -12.21 8.87
N VAL A 321 5.27 -11.05 8.23
CA VAL A 321 5.86 -10.97 6.89
C VAL A 321 7.36 -10.78 6.98
N PRO A 322 8.17 -11.74 6.46
CA PRO A 322 9.63 -11.59 6.41
C PRO A 322 10.07 -10.35 5.63
N GLY A 323 11.08 -9.66 6.17
CA GLY A 323 11.61 -8.44 5.55
C GLY A 323 12.21 -8.66 4.16
N ALA A 324 12.71 -9.85 3.89
CA ALA A 324 13.26 -10.24 2.59
C ALA A 324 12.34 -9.88 1.40
N PHE A 325 11.01 -9.92 1.60
CA PHE A 325 10.04 -9.60 0.55
C PHE A 325 9.98 -8.11 0.17
N PHE A 326 10.61 -7.23 0.90
CA PHE A 326 10.69 -5.80 0.60
C PHE A 326 12.06 -5.38 0.09
N LEU A 327 13.05 -6.29 0.12
CA LEU A 327 14.46 -5.99 -0.13
C LEU A 327 14.96 -6.50 -1.49
N PHE A 328 14.06 -6.70 -2.45
CA PHE A 328 14.48 -6.99 -3.82
C PHE A 328 15.14 -5.77 -4.46
N LYS A 329 16.38 -5.91 -4.90
CA LYS A 329 17.05 -4.88 -5.72
C LYS A 329 16.54 -4.94 -7.16
N ASN A 330 17.23 -5.68 -8.03
CA ASN A 330 16.83 -5.80 -9.45
C ASN A 330 16.55 -7.25 -9.87
N GLY A 331 16.80 -8.20 -8.98
CA GLY A 331 16.61 -9.63 -9.21
C GLY A 331 15.38 -10.21 -8.52
N TYR A 332 15.34 -11.55 -8.47
CA TYR A 332 14.27 -12.35 -7.84
C TYR A 332 14.75 -13.07 -6.59
N GLU A 333 16.03 -12.92 -6.25
CA GLU A 333 16.61 -13.60 -5.11
C GLU A 333 16.20 -12.92 -3.81
N LEU A 334 15.76 -13.73 -2.85
CA LEU A 334 15.48 -13.28 -1.50
C LEU A 334 16.80 -13.04 -0.77
N ALA A 335 17.06 -11.80 -0.41
CA ALA A 335 18.17 -11.47 0.46
C ALA A 335 17.84 -11.86 1.91
N LYS A 336 18.85 -12.30 2.67
CA LYS A 336 18.69 -12.42 4.12
C LYS A 336 18.32 -11.07 4.71
N SER A 337 17.46 -11.09 5.71
CA SER A 337 16.99 -9.89 6.40
C SER A 337 16.71 -10.18 7.85
N ASN A 338 17.12 -9.28 8.73
CA ASN A 338 16.76 -9.28 10.14
C ASN A 338 15.45 -8.52 10.43
N MET A 339 14.77 -8.05 9.39
CA MET A 339 13.53 -7.28 9.51
C MET A 339 12.30 -8.16 9.36
N ILE A 340 11.22 -7.78 10.04
CA ILE A 340 9.86 -8.27 9.77
C ILE A 340 8.91 -7.09 9.57
N ARG A 341 7.83 -7.30 8.80
CA ARG A 341 6.67 -6.43 8.88
C ARG A 341 5.64 -7.08 9.80
N LEU A 342 5.46 -6.49 10.97
CA LEU A 342 4.46 -6.88 11.95
C LEU A 342 3.15 -6.14 11.63
N GLY A 343 2.10 -6.85 11.26
CA GLY A 343 0.81 -6.29 10.87
C GLY A 343 -0.29 -6.64 11.86
N LEU A 344 -1.03 -5.64 12.33
CA LEU A 344 -2.08 -5.80 13.34
C LEU A 344 -3.48 -6.01 12.74
N GLY A 345 -3.59 -6.10 11.42
CA GLY A 345 -4.88 -6.04 10.73
C GLY A 345 -5.84 -7.21 10.98
N THR A 346 -5.35 -8.34 11.47
CA THR A 346 -6.17 -9.49 11.90
C THR A 346 -6.43 -9.54 13.40
N VAL A 347 -5.70 -8.73 14.18
CA VAL A 347 -5.85 -8.66 15.63
C VAL A 347 -7.14 -7.92 15.97
N ASN A 348 -8.11 -8.62 16.54
CA ASN A 348 -9.39 -8.01 16.92
C ASN A 348 -9.27 -7.34 18.30
N PRO A 349 -9.39 -6.00 18.40
CA PRO A 349 -9.25 -5.26 19.64
C PRO A 349 -10.33 -5.60 20.68
N ASP A 350 -11.49 -6.11 20.25
CA ASP A 350 -12.59 -6.49 21.12
C ASP A 350 -12.43 -7.89 21.73
N LYS A 351 -11.50 -8.71 21.19
CA LYS A 351 -11.23 -10.08 21.65
C LYS A 351 -9.91 -10.22 22.41
N SER A 352 -9.23 -9.14 22.70
CA SER A 352 -8.01 -8.98 23.52
C SER A 352 -6.98 -10.13 23.44
N ASN A 353 -6.69 -10.62 22.23
CA ASN A 353 -5.66 -11.64 22.02
C ASN A 353 -4.28 -11.08 21.65
N LEU A 354 -4.11 -9.73 21.66
CA LEU A 354 -2.85 -9.09 21.28
C LEU A 354 -1.74 -9.41 22.29
N SER A 355 -1.99 -9.26 23.59
CA SER A 355 -1.01 -9.56 24.63
C SER A 355 -0.48 -10.98 24.50
N GLN A 356 -1.37 -11.97 24.39
CA GLN A 356 -0.98 -13.36 24.18
C GLN A 356 -0.22 -13.57 22.86
N ALA A 357 -0.60 -12.89 21.80
CA ALA A 357 0.09 -12.99 20.52
C ALA A 357 1.52 -12.41 20.59
N LEU A 358 1.70 -11.32 21.34
CA LEU A 358 3.02 -10.71 21.58
C LEU A 358 3.89 -11.57 22.49
N GLU A 359 3.32 -12.21 23.52
CA GLU A 359 4.02 -13.20 24.37
C GLU A 359 4.54 -14.39 23.52
N VAL A 360 3.70 -14.91 22.62
CA VAL A 360 4.12 -15.99 21.72
C VAL A 360 5.16 -15.53 20.71
N LEU A 361 5.07 -14.29 20.24
CA LEU A 361 6.11 -13.69 19.38
C LEU A 361 7.45 -13.61 20.12
N GLU A 362 7.44 -13.19 21.39
CA GLU A 362 8.60 -13.14 22.27
C GLU A 362 9.22 -14.53 22.44
N GLU A 363 8.41 -15.54 22.82
CA GLU A 363 8.86 -16.92 22.96
C GLU A 363 9.48 -17.47 21.66
N ALA A 364 8.87 -17.18 20.52
CA ALA A 364 9.36 -17.61 19.21
C ALA A 364 10.72 -16.99 18.87
N ILE A 365 10.97 -15.73 19.25
CA ILE A 365 12.26 -15.07 19.08
C ILE A 365 13.29 -15.70 20.01
N ASP A 366 13.00 -15.79 21.31
CA ASP A 366 13.95 -16.21 22.34
C ASP A 366 14.37 -17.68 22.14
N THR A 367 13.43 -18.55 21.78
CA THR A 367 13.74 -19.98 21.52
C THR A 367 14.53 -20.23 20.23
N TRP A 368 14.49 -19.30 19.27
CA TRP A 368 15.34 -19.35 18.10
C TRP A 368 16.76 -18.85 18.36
N VAL A 369 16.87 -17.75 19.10
CA VAL A 369 18.17 -17.13 19.45
C VAL A 369 19.00 -18.02 20.40
N ALA A 370 18.33 -18.82 21.22
CA ALA A 370 18.97 -19.76 22.15
C ALA A 370 19.53 -21.03 21.48
N LYS A 371 19.22 -21.28 20.18
CA LYS A 371 19.75 -22.41 19.38
C LYS A 371 21.05 -22.04 18.68
#